data_94a1f9424b0abc6d8de280435f0a7dcc
#
_entry.id   94a1f9424b0abc6d8de280435f0a7dcc
#
_cell.length_a   1.000
_cell.length_b   1.000
_cell.length_c   1.000
_cell.angle_alpha   90.00
_cell.angle_beta   90.00
_cell.angle_gamma   90.00
#
_symmetry.space_group_name_H-M   'P 1'
#
loop_
_entity.id
_entity.type
_entity.pdbx_description
1 polymer ?
#
loop_
_entity_poly.entity_id
_entity_poly.type
_entity_poly.pdbx_seq_one_letter_code
_entity_poly.pdbx_strand_id
1 'polypeptide(L)'
;MYGHTAIRFLDKQSGRDLVVNYGVFSFDKPYFVLRFVFGLTDYEIGINTFEMFSWEYGSTGCGVRQQVLNLTAQEKMAIAQAIDRNYEPQNRVYRYNFFYDNCTTRARDIIVNNLSGKVVYEASAQYPSFRELIHLYNEEHRWARFGNDLLLGVKADSKTTFEQQQFLPERLSDDFEHAVIVNTDGTKRKLVSRSFWVLEPAAKDINAEQASLSAFDILSPMVCLGAFALLTLVVAAIERRRKRLVWAFDAVAMLLTGACGLILFAMIFSQHPTVSLNLQILLLNPINLFMLYSVAKAARKNRIHWWTKTWSAMIILLFFGSFLQSYAEGMTIVALSLLFRNISNIYTFNNKGDRQPKHKA
;
A
#
# COMPACT_ATOMS: atom_id res chain seq x y z
N MET A 1 -11.23 5.99 -2.31
CA MET A 1 -10.00 6.72 -1.96
C MET A 1 -9.94 6.90 -0.44
N TYR A 2 -8.76 7.00 0.18
CA TYR A 2 -8.62 6.91 1.66
C TYR A 2 -9.08 8.14 2.45
N GLY A 3 -9.51 9.21 1.79
CA GLY A 3 -9.92 10.45 2.42
C GLY A 3 -8.74 11.36 2.84
N HIS A 4 -9.08 12.49 3.45
CA HIS A 4 -8.14 13.48 3.94
C HIS A 4 -8.65 14.12 5.24
N THR A 5 -7.76 14.55 6.11
CA THR A 5 -8.09 15.27 7.34
C THR A 5 -7.40 16.63 7.35
N ALA A 6 -8.15 17.67 7.69
CA ALA A 6 -7.65 19.02 7.85
C ALA A 6 -8.24 19.67 9.11
N ILE A 7 -7.60 20.72 9.63
CA ILE A 7 -8.06 21.48 10.78
C ILE A 7 -8.58 22.83 10.29
N ARG A 8 -9.85 23.15 10.59
CA ARG A 8 -10.45 24.44 10.26
C ARG A 8 -10.42 25.37 11.46
N PHE A 9 -9.93 26.57 11.26
CA PHE A 9 -9.99 27.68 12.22
C PHE A 9 -10.95 28.76 11.72
N LEU A 10 -12.05 28.92 12.42
CA LEU A 10 -13.02 29.97 12.15
C LEU A 10 -12.94 31.01 13.29
N ASP A 11 -12.40 32.19 13.00
CA ASP A 11 -12.44 33.34 13.87
C ASP A 11 -13.56 34.28 13.44
N LYS A 12 -14.65 34.27 14.19
CA LYS A 12 -15.84 35.11 13.92
C LYS A 12 -15.61 36.61 14.11
N GLN A 13 -14.59 36.99 14.91
CA GLN A 13 -14.31 38.42 15.18
C GLN A 13 -13.54 39.05 14.02
N SER A 14 -12.52 38.39 13.53
CA SER A 14 -11.72 38.86 12.39
C SER A 14 -12.30 38.45 11.02
N GLY A 15 -13.31 37.59 10.99
CA GLY A 15 -13.86 37.01 9.75
C GLY A 15 -12.93 36.02 9.07
N ARG A 16 -11.84 35.61 9.70
CA ARG A 16 -10.89 34.63 9.13
C ARG A 16 -11.44 33.22 9.22
N ASP A 17 -11.43 32.53 8.10
CA ASP A 17 -11.85 31.14 7.96
C ASP A 17 -10.77 30.39 7.21
N LEU A 18 -9.90 29.71 7.95
CA LEU A 18 -8.67 29.09 7.46
C LEU A 18 -8.72 27.58 7.65
N VAL A 19 -8.09 26.88 6.72
CA VAL A 19 -7.90 25.42 6.79
C VAL A 19 -6.40 25.11 6.78
N VAL A 20 -5.98 24.36 7.77
CA VAL A 20 -4.63 23.86 7.92
C VAL A 20 -4.58 22.45 7.36
N ASN A 21 -3.82 22.27 6.30
CA ASN A 21 -3.60 21.01 5.61
C ASN A 21 -2.21 20.46 5.92
N TYR A 22 -2.15 19.23 6.42
CA TYR A 22 -0.93 18.43 6.41
C TYR A 22 -0.92 17.56 5.15
N GLY A 23 0.25 17.37 4.54
CA GLY A 23 0.34 16.51 3.36
C GLY A 23 0.32 17.27 2.03
N VAL A 24 0.60 18.56 2.03
CA VAL A 24 0.88 19.30 0.81
C VAL A 24 2.23 18.83 0.25
N PHE A 25 2.26 18.47 -1.04
CA PHE A 25 3.47 17.99 -1.70
C PHE A 25 3.52 18.43 -3.15
N SER A 26 4.72 18.43 -3.73
CA SER A 26 4.93 18.74 -5.15
C SER A 26 5.55 17.54 -5.88
N PHE A 27 4.98 17.21 -7.03
CA PHE A 27 5.56 16.24 -7.97
C PHE A 27 6.78 16.77 -8.72
N ASP A 28 7.03 18.08 -8.69
CA ASP A 28 8.11 18.74 -9.43
C ASP A 28 9.51 18.50 -8.85
N LYS A 29 9.57 17.88 -7.64
CA LYS A 29 10.86 17.53 -7.05
C LYS A 29 11.57 16.47 -7.91
N PRO A 30 12.87 16.66 -8.24
CA PRO A 30 13.62 15.72 -9.06
C PRO A 30 13.63 14.33 -8.44
N TYR A 31 13.59 13.32 -9.30
CA TYR A 31 13.58 11.90 -8.90
C TYR A 31 12.41 11.50 -7.99
N PHE A 32 11.24 12.08 -8.14
CA PHE A 32 10.08 11.83 -7.29
C PHE A 32 9.79 10.34 -7.11
N VAL A 33 9.78 9.54 -8.20
CA VAL A 33 9.52 8.09 -8.13
C VAL A 33 10.55 7.35 -7.28
N LEU A 34 11.84 7.67 -7.43
CA LEU A 34 12.90 7.05 -6.61
C LEU A 34 12.75 7.47 -5.15
N ARG A 35 12.49 8.74 -4.89
CA ARG A 35 12.24 9.24 -3.53
C ARG A 35 11.06 8.53 -2.89
N PHE A 36 9.99 8.31 -3.64
CA PHE A 36 8.81 7.58 -3.18
C PHE A 36 9.15 6.13 -2.81
N VAL A 37 9.87 5.40 -3.68
CA VAL A 37 10.29 4.00 -3.44
C VAL A 37 11.12 3.88 -2.15
N PHE A 38 12.04 4.82 -1.93
CA PHE A 38 12.87 4.83 -0.72
C PHE A 38 12.21 5.46 0.50
N GLY A 39 10.96 5.90 0.41
CA GLY A 39 10.25 6.58 1.50
C GLY A 39 10.85 7.96 1.84
N LEU A 40 11.47 8.62 0.86
CA LEU A 40 12.11 9.92 1.00
C LEU A 40 11.20 11.06 0.50
N THR A 41 9.90 10.91 0.64
CA THR A 41 8.91 11.93 0.27
C THR A 41 8.72 12.91 1.40
N ASP A 42 9.08 14.16 1.16
CA ASP A 42 8.88 15.26 2.09
C ASP A 42 7.59 15.99 1.71
N TYR A 43 6.72 16.13 2.70
CA TYR A 43 5.47 16.85 2.63
C TYR A 43 5.54 18.07 3.53
N GLU A 44 4.64 19.01 3.36
CA GLU A 44 4.61 20.20 4.19
C GLU A 44 3.19 20.55 4.65
N ILE A 45 3.13 21.36 5.70
CA ILE A 45 1.89 22.00 6.15
C ILE A 45 1.57 23.18 5.23
N GLY A 46 0.31 23.26 4.78
CA GLY A 46 -0.23 24.39 4.01
C GLY A 46 -1.40 25.01 4.74
N ILE A 47 -1.64 26.28 4.49
CA ILE A 47 -2.79 27.02 5.01
C ILE A 47 -3.52 27.67 3.85
N ASN A 48 -4.82 27.36 3.70
CA ASN A 48 -5.70 27.90 2.67
C ASN A 48 -6.96 28.51 3.31
N THR A 49 -7.73 29.27 2.55
CA THR A 49 -9.08 29.66 2.95
C THR A 49 -10.02 28.47 2.90
N PHE A 50 -11.03 28.44 3.75
CA PHE A 50 -12.05 27.38 3.72
C PHE A 50 -12.85 27.38 2.40
N GLU A 51 -13.02 28.54 1.80
CA GLU A 51 -13.66 28.69 0.48
C GLU A 51 -12.89 27.92 -0.61
N MET A 52 -11.57 28.14 -0.71
CA MET A 52 -10.72 27.41 -1.68
C MET A 52 -10.72 25.90 -1.41
N PHE A 53 -10.61 25.52 -0.14
CA PHE A 53 -10.67 24.10 0.25
C PHE A 53 -12.00 23.46 -0.16
N SER A 54 -13.12 24.13 0.15
CA SER A 54 -14.45 23.60 -0.18
C SER A 54 -14.69 23.53 -1.69
N TRP A 55 -14.18 24.51 -2.45
CA TRP A 55 -14.25 24.50 -3.90
C TRP A 55 -13.47 23.33 -4.50
N GLU A 56 -12.27 23.08 -4.02
CA GLU A 56 -11.41 21.95 -4.48
C GLU A 56 -12.13 20.60 -4.30
N TYR A 57 -12.66 20.32 -3.11
CA TYR A 57 -13.35 19.06 -2.84
C TYR A 57 -14.70 18.97 -3.55
N GLY A 58 -15.44 20.08 -3.61
CA GLY A 58 -16.72 20.15 -4.33
C GLY A 58 -16.57 19.92 -5.83
N SER A 59 -15.51 20.44 -6.45
CA SER A 59 -15.23 20.26 -7.89
C SER A 59 -14.93 18.80 -8.27
N THR A 60 -14.48 18.00 -7.30
CA THR A 60 -14.21 16.56 -7.49
C THR A 60 -15.38 15.66 -7.04
N GLY A 61 -16.50 16.25 -6.61
CA GLY A 61 -17.64 15.50 -6.06
C GLY A 61 -17.40 14.87 -4.69
N CYS A 62 -16.32 15.23 -4.02
CA CYS A 62 -16.00 14.74 -2.68
C CYS A 62 -16.81 15.49 -1.62
N GLY A 63 -17.35 14.75 -0.63
CA GLY A 63 -18.02 15.35 0.53
C GLY A 63 -17.02 15.93 1.53
N VAL A 64 -17.46 16.97 2.27
CA VAL A 64 -16.70 17.54 3.38
C VAL A 64 -17.56 17.45 4.65
N ARG A 65 -17.18 16.53 5.55
CA ARG A 65 -17.77 16.40 6.89
C ARG A 65 -16.98 17.23 7.88
N GLN A 66 -17.65 17.99 8.73
CA GLN A 66 -17.02 18.80 9.77
C GLN A 66 -17.45 18.34 11.15
N GLN A 67 -16.47 18.26 12.05
CA GLN A 67 -16.66 18.07 13.49
C GLN A 67 -16.25 19.33 14.22
N VAL A 68 -17.15 19.87 15.03
CA VAL A 68 -16.87 21.03 15.90
C VAL A 68 -16.39 20.51 17.24
N LEU A 69 -15.12 20.80 17.57
CA LEU A 69 -14.52 20.34 18.81
C LEU A 69 -14.97 21.21 20.01
N ASN A 70 -15.23 20.54 21.13
CA ASN A 70 -15.64 21.18 22.39
C ASN A 70 -14.41 21.59 23.21
N LEU A 71 -13.72 22.63 22.75
CA LEU A 71 -12.46 23.12 23.31
C LEU A 71 -12.65 24.38 24.12
N THR A 72 -11.90 24.52 25.21
CA THR A 72 -11.76 25.78 25.97
C THR A 72 -11.02 26.84 25.16
N ALA A 73 -11.12 28.11 25.55
CA ALA A 73 -10.37 29.19 24.89
C ALA A 73 -8.85 28.95 24.99
N GLN A 74 -8.38 28.45 26.15
CA GLN A 74 -6.96 28.14 26.35
C GLN A 74 -6.46 27.01 25.42
N GLU A 75 -7.24 25.93 25.25
CA GLU A 75 -6.88 24.83 24.35
C GLU A 75 -6.87 25.28 22.90
N LYS A 76 -7.85 26.11 22.47
CA LYS A 76 -7.85 26.69 21.11
C LYS A 76 -6.59 27.51 20.85
N MET A 77 -6.17 28.32 21.86
CA MET A 77 -4.94 29.10 21.74
C MET A 77 -3.69 28.22 21.71
N ALA A 78 -3.62 27.17 22.52
CA ALA A 78 -2.51 26.24 22.55
C ALA A 78 -2.37 25.50 21.19
N ILE A 79 -3.49 25.06 20.61
CA ILE A 79 -3.51 24.44 19.28
C ILE A 79 -3.07 25.43 18.21
N ALA A 80 -3.57 26.68 18.23
CA ALA A 80 -3.16 27.70 17.26
C ALA A 80 -1.65 27.96 17.34
N GLN A 81 -1.10 28.16 18.54
CA GLN A 81 0.34 28.34 18.75
C GLN A 81 1.17 27.11 18.30
N ALA A 82 0.65 25.90 18.47
CA ALA A 82 1.31 24.69 18.01
C ALA A 82 1.33 24.62 16.46
N ILE A 83 0.26 25.06 15.81
CA ILE A 83 0.19 25.17 14.34
C ILE A 83 1.14 26.26 13.85
N ASP A 84 1.18 27.43 14.48
CA ASP A 84 2.09 28.51 14.11
C ASP A 84 3.55 28.04 14.17
N ARG A 85 3.94 27.33 15.24
CA ARG A 85 5.28 26.71 15.34
C ARG A 85 5.55 25.68 14.23
N ASN A 86 4.56 24.86 13.86
CA ASN A 86 4.70 23.90 12.77
C ASN A 86 4.80 24.58 11.39
N TYR A 87 4.21 25.75 11.24
CA TYR A 87 4.24 26.51 9.99
C TYR A 87 5.53 27.31 9.78
N GLU A 88 6.37 27.46 10.79
CA GLU A 88 7.68 28.07 10.65
C GLU A 88 8.53 27.36 9.61
N PRO A 89 9.34 28.07 8.79
CA PRO A 89 10.09 27.48 7.67
C PRO A 89 10.92 26.24 8.01
N GLN A 90 11.50 26.19 9.22
CA GLN A 90 12.32 25.09 9.71
C GLN A 90 11.51 23.86 10.17
N ASN A 91 10.22 24.02 10.44
CA ASN A 91 9.36 22.98 11.03
C ASN A 91 8.29 22.46 10.07
N ARG A 92 7.98 23.20 9.01
CA ARG A 92 6.83 22.90 8.16
C ARG A 92 7.00 21.70 7.25
N VAL A 93 8.23 21.30 6.94
CA VAL A 93 8.54 20.14 6.10
C VAL A 93 8.75 18.91 6.97
N TYR A 94 8.11 17.82 6.61
CA TYR A 94 8.24 16.56 7.35
C TYR A 94 8.29 15.35 6.41
N ARG A 95 8.85 14.24 6.92
CA ARG A 95 8.91 12.97 6.21
C ARG A 95 7.57 12.26 6.33
N TYR A 96 6.85 12.22 5.23
CA TYR A 96 5.53 11.58 5.18
C TYR A 96 5.64 10.06 5.29
N ASN A 97 4.80 9.47 6.11
CA ASN A 97 4.60 8.04 6.20
C ASN A 97 3.11 7.72 6.19
N PHE A 98 2.67 6.99 5.17
CA PHE A 98 1.25 6.73 4.93
C PHE A 98 0.51 6.17 6.14
N PHE A 99 1.13 5.26 6.90
CA PHE A 99 0.49 4.61 8.05
C PHE A 99 0.82 5.25 9.40
N TYR A 100 1.94 5.95 9.53
CA TYR A 100 2.46 6.38 10.84
C TYR A 100 2.56 7.89 11.00
N ASP A 101 2.74 8.65 9.92
CA ASP A 101 2.89 10.11 9.97
C ASP A 101 2.29 10.73 8.71
N ASN A 102 0.96 10.87 8.70
CA ASN A 102 0.18 11.40 7.59
C ASN A 102 -0.68 12.61 8.02
N CYS A 103 -1.50 13.13 7.10
CA CYS A 103 -2.37 14.26 7.39
C CYS A 103 -3.30 14.02 8.58
N THR A 104 -3.79 12.81 8.75
CA THR A 104 -4.75 12.45 9.81
C THR A 104 -4.07 12.32 11.16
N THR A 105 -2.95 11.60 11.23
CA THR A 105 -2.21 11.43 12.49
C THR A 105 -1.66 12.76 12.98
N ARG A 106 -1.17 13.63 12.10
CA ARG A 106 -0.68 14.97 12.48
C ARG A 106 -1.79 15.87 12.98
N ALA A 107 -2.96 15.88 12.32
CA ALA A 107 -4.11 16.63 12.78
C ALA A 107 -4.60 16.13 14.14
N ARG A 108 -4.67 14.81 14.35
CA ARG A 108 -4.97 14.20 15.65
C ARG A 108 -3.99 14.67 16.73
N ASP A 109 -2.70 14.48 16.47
CA ASP A 109 -1.67 14.68 17.48
C ASP A 109 -1.56 16.16 17.89
N ILE A 110 -1.73 17.08 16.94
CA ILE A 110 -1.73 18.50 17.26
C ILE A 110 -2.95 18.90 18.11
N ILE A 111 -4.09 18.27 17.91
CA ILE A 111 -5.27 18.49 18.73
C ILE A 111 -5.07 17.86 20.11
N VAL A 112 -4.85 16.54 20.14
CA VAL A 112 -4.84 15.77 21.40
C VAL A 112 -3.73 16.21 22.35
N ASN A 113 -2.53 16.51 21.83
CA ASN A 113 -1.37 16.91 22.64
C ASN A 113 -1.47 18.34 23.22
N ASN A 114 -2.44 19.14 22.78
CA ASN A 114 -2.65 20.51 23.24
C ASN A 114 -3.95 20.69 24.06
N LEU A 115 -4.55 19.56 24.50
CA LEU A 115 -5.68 19.59 25.44
C LEU A 115 -5.19 19.63 26.89
N SER A 116 -5.97 20.24 27.74
CA SER A 116 -5.71 20.28 29.20
C SER A 116 -6.05 18.98 29.93
N GLY A 117 -6.90 18.14 29.30
CA GLY A 117 -7.32 16.84 29.82
C GLY A 117 -6.84 15.69 28.95
N LYS A 118 -7.05 14.46 29.42
CA LYS A 118 -6.74 13.24 28.66
C LYS A 118 -7.93 12.83 27.78
N VAL A 119 -7.70 12.58 26.51
CA VAL A 119 -8.71 12.00 25.62
C VAL A 119 -8.85 10.50 25.92
N VAL A 120 -10.08 10.07 26.15
CA VAL A 120 -10.45 8.69 26.36
C VAL A 120 -11.38 8.29 25.23
N TYR A 121 -10.95 7.32 24.45
CA TYR A 121 -11.71 6.78 23.32
C TYR A 121 -12.58 5.59 23.79
N GLU A 122 -13.61 5.29 23.03
CA GLU A 122 -14.37 4.06 23.20
C GLU A 122 -13.53 2.86 22.74
N ALA A 123 -13.51 1.79 23.51
CA ALA A 123 -12.68 0.63 23.19
C ALA A 123 -13.17 -0.07 21.91
N SER A 124 -12.29 -0.26 20.95
CA SER A 124 -12.56 -1.10 19.79
C SER A 124 -12.41 -2.58 20.16
N ALA A 125 -13.34 -3.40 19.70
CA ALA A 125 -13.26 -4.85 19.84
C ALA A 125 -12.38 -5.54 18.79
N GLN A 126 -11.96 -4.82 17.74
CA GLN A 126 -11.24 -5.37 16.60
C GLN A 126 -9.94 -4.63 16.35
N TYR A 127 -8.88 -5.38 16.09
CA TYR A 127 -7.55 -4.89 15.75
C TYR A 127 -7.10 -5.47 14.40
N PRO A 128 -7.67 -4.99 13.27
CA PRO A 128 -7.29 -5.41 11.94
C PRO A 128 -5.85 -5.01 11.63
N SER A 129 -5.24 -5.64 10.64
CA SER A 129 -3.95 -5.24 10.10
C SER A 129 -4.06 -3.96 9.26
N PHE A 130 -2.91 -3.30 8.97
CA PHE A 130 -2.90 -2.17 8.06
C PHE A 130 -3.43 -2.54 6.68
N ARG A 131 -3.09 -3.74 6.17
CA ARG A 131 -3.58 -4.24 4.89
C ARG A 131 -5.10 -4.38 4.88
N GLU A 132 -5.68 -5.01 5.90
CA GLU A 132 -7.14 -5.14 6.02
C GLU A 132 -7.82 -3.77 6.06
N LEU A 133 -7.25 -2.81 6.79
CA LEU A 133 -7.80 -1.46 6.87
C LEU A 133 -7.84 -0.75 5.51
N ILE A 134 -6.77 -0.83 4.71
CA ILE A 134 -6.76 -0.18 3.40
C ILE A 134 -7.61 -0.91 2.36
N HIS A 135 -7.84 -2.21 2.53
CA HIS A 135 -8.70 -2.98 1.63
C HIS A 135 -10.15 -2.48 1.66
N LEU A 136 -10.64 -1.94 2.78
CA LEU A 136 -11.96 -1.34 2.88
C LEU A 136 -12.19 -0.18 1.89
N TYR A 137 -11.12 0.47 1.43
CA TYR A 137 -11.19 1.65 0.57
C TYR A 137 -10.79 1.42 -0.89
N ASN A 138 -10.29 0.24 -1.23
CA ASN A 138 -9.83 -0.07 -2.60
C ASN A 138 -10.43 -1.37 -3.16
N GLU A 139 -11.52 -1.82 -2.58
CA GLU A 139 -12.21 -3.04 -2.99
C GLU A 139 -12.71 -2.95 -4.46
N GLU A 140 -13.24 -1.79 -4.84
CA GLU A 140 -13.69 -1.50 -6.20
C GLU A 140 -12.53 -1.26 -7.20
N HIS A 141 -11.31 -0.97 -6.70
CA HIS A 141 -10.15 -0.64 -7.51
C HIS A 141 -9.11 -1.76 -7.52
N ARG A 142 -9.44 -2.89 -8.15
CA ARG A 142 -8.64 -4.14 -8.08
C ARG A 142 -7.16 -3.97 -8.45
N TRP A 143 -6.84 -3.16 -9.47
CA TRP A 143 -5.43 -2.92 -9.84
C TRP A 143 -4.68 -2.06 -8.83
N ALA A 144 -5.34 -1.08 -8.22
CA ALA A 144 -4.75 -0.29 -7.13
C ALA A 144 -4.52 -1.16 -5.88
N ARG A 145 -5.51 -2.02 -5.55
CA ARG A 145 -5.39 -3.01 -4.48
C ARG A 145 -4.22 -3.97 -4.74
N PHE A 146 -4.15 -4.52 -5.96
CA PHE A 146 -3.05 -5.40 -6.37
C PHE A 146 -1.69 -4.71 -6.23
N GLY A 147 -1.56 -3.46 -6.71
CA GLY A 147 -0.33 -2.68 -6.58
C GLY A 147 0.08 -2.46 -5.13
N ASN A 148 -0.86 -2.08 -4.26
CA ASN A 148 -0.61 -1.93 -2.83
C ASN A 148 -0.16 -3.27 -2.21
N ASP A 149 -0.88 -4.36 -2.47
CA ASP A 149 -0.57 -5.68 -1.94
C ASP A 149 0.77 -6.23 -2.43
N LEU A 150 1.15 -5.87 -3.67
CA LEU A 150 2.45 -6.24 -4.21
C LEU A 150 3.61 -5.57 -3.46
N LEU A 151 3.42 -4.32 -3.04
CA LEU A 151 4.46 -3.52 -2.37
C LEU A 151 4.48 -3.73 -0.86
N LEU A 152 3.35 -4.05 -0.23
CA LEU A 152 3.26 -4.25 1.21
C LEU A 152 3.86 -5.59 1.64
N GLY A 153 4.70 -5.54 2.68
CA GLY A 153 5.36 -6.69 3.28
C GLY A 153 4.70 -7.15 4.59
N VAL A 154 5.42 -8.01 5.29
CA VAL A 154 4.97 -8.68 6.54
C VAL A 154 4.45 -7.71 7.60
N LYS A 155 5.08 -6.53 7.76
CA LYS A 155 4.67 -5.55 8.76
C LYS A 155 3.26 -5.01 8.52
N ALA A 156 2.80 -4.98 7.28
CA ALA A 156 1.45 -4.54 6.94
C ALA A 156 0.36 -5.54 7.35
N ASP A 157 0.73 -6.80 7.55
CA ASP A 157 -0.17 -7.88 8.00
C ASP A 157 -0.18 -8.06 9.53
N SER A 158 0.64 -7.30 10.27
CA SER A 158 0.59 -7.33 11.74
C SER A 158 -0.62 -6.55 12.26
N LYS A 159 -1.20 -7.04 13.38
CA LYS A 159 -2.31 -6.36 14.05
C LYS A 159 -1.91 -4.95 14.46
N THR A 160 -2.82 -4.00 14.22
CA THR A 160 -2.64 -2.60 14.62
C THR A 160 -2.99 -2.38 16.08
N THR A 161 -2.44 -1.34 16.70
CA THR A 161 -2.99 -0.78 17.94
C THR A 161 -4.20 0.12 17.62
N PHE A 162 -4.94 0.52 18.65
CA PHE A 162 -6.06 1.44 18.50
C PHE A 162 -5.62 2.75 17.83
N GLU A 163 -4.56 3.38 18.32
CA GLU A 163 -4.05 4.63 17.78
C GLU A 163 -3.52 4.48 16.35
N GLN A 164 -2.97 3.31 16.02
CA GLN A 164 -2.49 3.04 14.66
C GLN A 164 -3.62 2.98 13.63
N GLN A 165 -4.86 2.61 14.00
CA GLN A 165 -5.99 2.61 13.08
C GLN A 165 -6.42 4.03 12.67
N GLN A 166 -6.13 5.02 13.51
CA GLN A 166 -6.46 6.43 13.30
C GLN A 166 -5.62 7.12 12.21
N PHE A 167 -4.82 6.38 11.44
CA PHE A 167 -4.22 6.93 10.22
C PHE A 167 -5.27 7.16 9.12
N LEU A 168 -6.43 6.51 9.23
CA LEU A 168 -7.56 6.68 8.33
C LEU A 168 -8.47 7.82 8.81
N PRO A 169 -8.82 8.79 7.95
CA PRO A 169 -9.68 9.92 8.30
C PRO A 169 -11.03 9.50 8.89
N GLU A 170 -11.67 8.50 8.31
CA GLU A 170 -12.97 8.01 8.76
C GLU A 170 -12.89 7.39 10.16
N ARG A 171 -11.85 6.56 10.42
CA ARG A 171 -11.63 5.99 11.74
C ARG A 171 -11.38 7.06 12.79
N LEU A 172 -10.52 8.04 12.50
CA LEU A 172 -10.29 9.15 13.41
C LEU A 172 -11.58 9.95 13.68
N SER A 173 -12.37 10.21 12.62
CA SER A 173 -13.65 10.92 12.75
C SER A 173 -14.62 10.18 13.67
N ASP A 174 -14.75 8.87 13.52
CA ASP A 174 -15.64 8.04 14.32
C ASP A 174 -15.16 7.97 15.77
N ASP A 175 -13.85 7.78 15.98
CA ASP A 175 -13.26 7.76 17.33
C ASP A 175 -13.42 9.11 18.04
N PHE A 176 -13.25 10.23 17.34
CA PHE A 176 -13.45 11.57 17.90
C PHE A 176 -14.91 11.84 18.27
N GLU A 177 -15.87 11.35 17.48
CA GLU A 177 -17.30 11.51 17.75
C GLU A 177 -17.71 10.96 19.12
N HIS A 178 -17.09 9.83 19.52
CA HIS A 178 -17.41 9.12 20.76
C HIS A 178 -16.44 9.42 21.91
N ALA A 179 -15.34 10.13 21.62
CA ALA A 179 -14.31 10.43 22.61
C ALA A 179 -14.78 11.43 23.67
N VAL A 180 -14.26 11.24 24.87
CA VAL A 180 -14.43 12.18 26.00
C VAL A 180 -13.09 12.70 26.48
N ILE A 181 -13.07 13.97 26.84
CA ILE A 181 -11.94 14.61 27.51
C ILE A 181 -12.20 14.49 29.02
N VAL A 182 -11.25 13.86 29.73
CA VAL A 182 -11.24 13.77 31.20
C VAL A 182 -10.26 14.80 31.72
N ASN A 183 -10.77 15.82 32.37
CA ASN A 183 -9.96 16.89 32.94
C ASN A 183 -9.21 16.41 34.21
N THR A 184 -8.24 17.18 34.67
CA THR A 184 -7.44 16.86 35.87
C THR A 184 -8.27 16.83 37.16
N ASP A 185 -9.38 17.53 37.19
CA ASP A 185 -10.37 17.53 38.30
C ASP A 185 -11.35 16.35 38.25
N GLY A 186 -11.21 15.44 37.25
CA GLY A 186 -12.08 14.30 37.03
C GLY A 186 -13.37 14.59 36.23
N THR A 187 -13.64 15.85 35.90
CA THR A 187 -14.81 16.20 35.08
C THR A 187 -14.64 15.69 33.65
N LYS A 188 -15.76 15.34 33.01
CA LYS A 188 -15.77 14.77 31.66
C LYS A 188 -16.58 15.66 30.71
N ARG A 189 -16.08 15.80 29.49
CA ARG A 189 -16.81 16.47 28.41
C ARG A 189 -16.57 15.74 27.09
N LYS A 190 -17.56 15.74 26.18
CA LYS A 190 -17.38 15.20 24.83
C LYS A 190 -16.30 15.97 24.09
N LEU A 191 -15.46 15.29 23.31
CA LEU A 191 -14.47 15.94 22.45
C LEU A 191 -15.16 16.69 21.30
N VAL A 192 -16.16 16.07 20.67
CA VAL A 192 -16.95 16.66 19.58
C VAL A 192 -18.28 17.16 20.15
N SER A 193 -18.63 18.42 19.85
CA SER A 193 -19.90 19.02 20.24
C SER A 193 -21.01 18.80 19.21
N ARG A 194 -20.66 18.77 17.93
CA ARG A 194 -21.55 18.46 16.80
C ARG A 194 -20.79 18.06 15.55
N SER A 195 -21.44 17.27 14.70
CA SER A 195 -20.93 16.86 13.37
C SER A 195 -21.98 17.13 12.30
N PHE A 196 -21.56 17.56 11.13
CA PHE A 196 -22.44 17.83 10.00
C PHE A 196 -21.67 17.82 8.67
N TRP A 197 -22.36 17.61 7.58
CA TRP A 197 -21.85 17.79 6.25
C TRP A 197 -21.86 19.26 5.85
N VAL A 198 -20.73 19.80 5.44
CA VAL A 198 -20.61 21.13 4.81
C VAL A 198 -20.84 21.02 3.32
N LEU A 199 -20.31 19.94 2.73
CA LEU A 199 -20.57 19.51 1.37
C LEU A 199 -21.00 18.06 1.43
N GLU A 200 -22.21 17.78 0.95
CA GLU A 200 -22.62 16.39 0.74
C GLU A 200 -21.81 15.77 -0.38
N PRO A 201 -21.37 14.51 -0.26
CA PRO A 201 -20.73 13.83 -1.38
C PRO A 201 -21.71 13.76 -2.56
N ALA A 202 -21.21 13.97 -3.78
CA ALA A 202 -22.03 13.80 -4.97
C ALA A 202 -22.64 12.39 -4.98
N ALA A 203 -23.93 12.30 -5.28
CA ALA A 203 -24.60 11.00 -5.40
C ALA A 203 -23.87 10.19 -6.49
N LYS A 204 -23.39 9.00 -6.13
CA LYS A 204 -22.87 8.06 -7.14
C LYS A 204 -24.01 7.72 -8.09
N ASP A 205 -23.85 8.03 -9.37
CA ASP A 205 -24.82 7.61 -10.39
C ASP A 205 -24.62 6.11 -10.65
N ILE A 206 -25.34 5.29 -9.87
CA ILE A 206 -25.27 3.83 -9.90
C ILE A 206 -25.54 3.30 -11.32
N ASN A 207 -26.33 4.01 -12.11
CA ASN A 207 -26.63 3.61 -13.48
C ASN A 207 -25.47 3.88 -14.45
N ALA A 208 -24.71 4.96 -14.24
CA ALA A 208 -23.52 5.25 -15.03
C ALA A 208 -22.36 4.30 -14.68
N GLU A 209 -22.23 3.92 -13.41
CA GLU A 209 -21.22 2.99 -12.92
C GLU A 209 -21.46 1.55 -13.42
N GLN A 210 -22.71 1.10 -13.49
CA GLN A 210 -23.08 -0.21 -14.06
C GLN A 210 -22.98 -0.28 -15.59
N ALA A 211 -23.10 0.84 -16.29
CA ALA A 211 -23.04 0.88 -17.75
C ALA A 211 -21.60 0.84 -18.31
N SER A 212 -20.58 1.12 -17.53
CA SER A 212 -19.19 1.12 -17.96
C SER A 212 -18.38 0.03 -17.27
N LEU A 213 -18.65 -1.25 -17.57
CA LEU A 213 -17.64 -2.29 -17.40
C LEU A 213 -16.46 -1.90 -18.28
N SER A 214 -15.48 -1.21 -17.70
CA SER A 214 -14.28 -0.83 -18.44
C SER A 214 -13.52 -2.10 -18.80
N ALA A 215 -12.75 -2.07 -19.89
CA ALA A 215 -11.86 -3.18 -20.24
C ALA A 215 -10.92 -3.55 -19.06
N PHE A 216 -10.64 -2.59 -18.16
CA PHE A 216 -9.86 -2.79 -16.94
C PHE A 216 -10.59 -3.66 -15.90
N ASP A 217 -11.91 -3.65 -15.84
CA ASP A 217 -12.68 -4.51 -14.92
C ASP A 217 -12.69 -5.96 -15.40
N ILE A 218 -12.76 -6.15 -16.73
CA ILE A 218 -12.69 -7.47 -17.36
C ILE A 218 -11.26 -8.04 -17.22
N LEU A 219 -10.23 -7.21 -17.40
CA LEU A 219 -8.81 -7.57 -17.26
C LEU A 219 -8.32 -7.36 -15.82
N SER A 220 -9.02 -7.89 -14.84
CA SER A 220 -8.59 -7.84 -13.44
C SER A 220 -7.24 -8.55 -13.22
N PRO A 221 -6.48 -8.23 -12.13
CA PRO A 221 -5.22 -8.89 -11.81
C PRO A 221 -5.36 -10.42 -11.79
N MET A 222 -6.43 -10.96 -11.21
CA MET A 222 -6.70 -12.39 -11.18
C MET A 222 -6.82 -12.98 -12.58
N VAL A 223 -7.52 -12.33 -13.49
CA VAL A 223 -7.68 -12.80 -14.88
C VAL A 223 -6.34 -12.77 -15.61
N CYS A 224 -5.59 -11.67 -15.50
CA CYS A 224 -4.29 -11.54 -16.17
C CYS A 224 -3.27 -12.56 -15.65
N LEU A 225 -3.15 -12.71 -14.33
CA LEU A 225 -2.22 -13.65 -13.71
C LEU A 225 -2.68 -15.10 -13.88
N GLY A 226 -3.99 -15.35 -13.89
CA GLY A 226 -4.58 -16.64 -14.22
C GLY A 226 -4.27 -17.05 -15.67
N ALA A 227 -4.38 -16.12 -16.62
CA ALA A 227 -3.99 -16.36 -18.02
C ALA A 227 -2.50 -16.65 -18.16
N PHE A 228 -1.64 -15.92 -17.43
CA PHE A 228 -0.20 -16.20 -17.37
C PHE A 228 0.08 -17.59 -16.78
N ALA A 229 -0.61 -17.98 -15.73
CA ALA A 229 -0.47 -19.30 -15.11
C ALA A 229 -0.92 -20.41 -16.06
N LEU A 230 -2.04 -20.22 -16.77
CA LEU A 230 -2.51 -21.16 -17.80
C LEU A 230 -1.49 -21.30 -18.94
N LEU A 231 -0.96 -20.17 -19.43
CA LEU A 231 0.11 -20.18 -20.44
C LEU A 231 1.33 -20.97 -19.94
N THR A 232 1.71 -20.79 -18.68
CA THR A 232 2.81 -21.54 -18.05
C THR A 232 2.58 -23.05 -18.09
N LEU A 233 1.36 -23.49 -17.75
CA LEU A 233 0.99 -24.90 -17.80
C LEU A 233 0.95 -25.47 -19.22
N VAL A 234 0.45 -24.69 -20.18
CA VAL A 234 0.45 -25.07 -21.62
C VAL A 234 1.90 -25.23 -22.11
N VAL A 235 2.78 -24.26 -21.80
CA VAL A 235 4.20 -24.35 -22.14
C VAL A 235 4.83 -25.59 -21.51
N ALA A 236 4.57 -25.87 -20.23
CA ALA A 236 5.07 -27.08 -19.57
C ALA A 236 4.62 -28.39 -20.30
N ALA A 237 3.35 -28.45 -20.72
CA ALA A 237 2.83 -29.58 -21.47
C ALA A 237 3.52 -29.73 -22.84
N ILE A 238 3.75 -28.64 -23.56
CA ILE A 238 4.48 -28.62 -24.85
C ILE A 238 5.92 -29.09 -24.63
N GLU A 239 6.63 -28.58 -23.63
CA GLU A 239 8.01 -28.96 -23.31
C GLU A 239 8.12 -30.44 -22.99
N ARG A 240 7.18 -30.98 -22.22
CA ARG A 240 7.12 -32.40 -21.86
C ARG A 240 6.87 -33.28 -23.10
N ARG A 241 5.95 -32.87 -23.99
CA ARG A 241 5.63 -33.62 -25.23
C ARG A 241 6.77 -33.57 -26.22
N ARG A 242 7.33 -32.38 -26.49
CA ARG A 242 8.38 -32.16 -27.51
C ARG A 242 9.78 -32.51 -27.01
N LYS A 243 9.96 -32.79 -25.72
CA LYS A 243 11.26 -32.99 -25.07
C LYS A 243 12.26 -31.86 -25.36
N ARG A 244 11.76 -30.63 -25.45
CA ARG A 244 12.56 -29.42 -25.72
C ARG A 244 12.06 -28.28 -24.85
N LEU A 245 13.00 -27.56 -24.18
CA LEU A 245 12.70 -26.38 -23.38
C LEU A 245 12.37 -25.18 -24.27
N VAL A 246 11.38 -24.38 -23.82
CA VAL A 246 10.98 -23.11 -24.46
C VAL A 246 11.74 -21.98 -23.78
N TRP A 247 12.98 -21.76 -24.20
CA TRP A 247 13.89 -20.76 -23.62
C TRP A 247 13.31 -19.32 -23.60
N ALA A 248 12.50 -18.98 -24.62
CA ALA A 248 11.88 -17.66 -24.71
C ALA A 248 10.89 -17.41 -23.55
N PHE A 249 10.17 -18.45 -23.11
CA PHE A 249 9.31 -18.36 -21.95
C PHE A 249 10.12 -18.08 -20.68
N ASP A 250 11.25 -18.79 -20.47
CA ASP A 250 12.13 -18.53 -19.34
C ASP A 250 12.64 -17.09 -19.35
N ALA A 251 13.06 -16.61 -20.53
CA ALA A 251 13.57 -15.24 -20.68
C ALA A 251 12.49 -14.19 -20.30
N VAL A 252 11.26 -14.33 -20.78
CA VAL A 252 10.16 -13.40 -20.49
C VAL A 252 9.76 -13.49 -19.01
N ALA A 253 9.56 -14.71 -18.49
CA ALA A 253 9.19 -14.91 -17.09
C ALA A 253 10.24 -14.33 -16.13
N MET A 254 11.54 -14.56 -16.41
CA MET A 254 12.64 -14.04 -15.58
C MET A 254 12.80 -12.53 -15.74
N LEU A 255 12.53 -11.96 -16.91
CA LEU A 255 12.54 -10.50 -17.10
C LEU A 255 11.45 -9.83 -16.25
N LEU A 256 10.22 -10.33 -16.35
CA LEU A 256 9.08 -9.76 -15.61
C LEU A 256 9.24 -9.92 -14.11
N THR A 257 9.53 -11.14 -13.63
CA THR A 257 9.72 -11.40 -12.20
C THR A 257 10.95 -10.69 -11.64
N GLY A 258 11.99 -10.57 -12.43
CA GLY A 258 13.21 -9.88 -12.05
C GLY A 258 13.05 -8.36 -11.98
N ALA A 259 12.34 -7.76 -12.96
CA ALA A 259 12.05 -6.32 -12.97
C ALA A 259 11.19 -5.92 -11.75
N CYS A 260 10.10 -6.64 -11.48
CA CYS A 260 9.31 -6.43 -10.26
C CYS A 260 10.16 -6.66 -9.00
N GLY A 261 11.01 -7.68 -9.00
CA GLY A 261 11.91 -7.99 -7.90
C GLY A 261 12.93 -6.90 -7.62
N LEU A 262 13.38 -6.18 -8.65
CA LEU A 262 14.30 -5.04 -8.46
C LEU A 262 13.62 -3.91 -7.68
N ILE A 263 12.32 -3.65 -7.91
CA ILE A 263 11.53 -2.68 -7.15
C ILE A 263 11.43 -3.15 -5.68
N LEU A 264 11.05 -4.41 -5.45
CA LEU A 264 10.94 -4.96 -4.10
C LEU A 264 12.30 -4.93 -3.37
N PHE A 265 13.38 -5.20 -4.08
CA PHE A 265 14.73 -5.12 -3.52
C PHE A 265 15.09 -3.69 -3.11
N ALA A 266 14.78 -2.69 -3.95
CA ALA A 266 14.98 -1.29 -3.60
C ALA A 266 14.16 -0.89 -2.37
N MET A 267 12.94 -1.41 -2.24
CA MET A 267 12.06 -1.14 -1.10
C MET A 267 12.54 -1.75 0.24
N ILE A 268 13.46 -2.71 0.23
CA ILE A 268 14.12 -3.17 1.47
C ILE A 268 14.81 -2.01 2.20
N PHE A 269 15.34 -1.05 1.45
CA PHE A 269 16.01 0.14 1.96
C PHE A 269 15.06 1.33 2.18
N SER A 270 13.77 1.12 2.01
CA SER A 270 12.76 2.17 2.21
C SER A 270 12.63 2.53 3.69
N GLN A 271 12.39 3.81 3.96
CA GLN A 271 12.06 4.30 5.31
C GLN A 271 10.64 3.92 5.75
N HIS A 272 9.85 3.26 4.89
CA HIS A 272 8.52 2.75 5.23
C HIS A 272 8.61 1.33 5.81
N PRO A 273 8.37 1.13 7.12
CA PRO A 273 8.53 -0.20 7.75
C PRO A 273 7.61 -1.27 7.17
N THR A 274 6.48 -0.86 6.61
CA THR A 274 5.45 -1.76 6.07
C THR A 274 5.81 -2.38 4.73
N VAL A 275 6.90 -1.94 4.06
CA VAL A 275 7.31 -2.45 2.74
C VAL A 275 8.68 -3.15 2.77
N SER A 276 9.50 -2.91 3.80
CA SER A 276 10.90 -3.34 3.84
C SER A 276 11.11 -4.84 3.83
N LEU A 277 10.26 -5.61 4.51
CA LEU A 277 10.31 -7.08 4.50
C LEU A 277 9.13 -7.63 3.72
N ASN A 278 9.35 -7.89 2.43
CA ASN A 278 8.33 -8.41 1.53
C ASN A 278 8.73 -9.78 0.97
N LEU A 279 8.05 -10.83 1.43
CA LEU A 279 8.36 -12.22 1.05
C LEU A 279 8.04 -12.55 -0.40
N GLN A 280 7.26 -11.71 -1.11
CA GLN A 280 7.03 -11.87 -2.56
C GLN A 280 8.33 -11.76 -3.37
N ILE A 281 9.41 -11.22 -2.80
CA ILE A 281 10.75 -11.19 -3.42
C ILE A 281 11.31 -12.61 -3.67
N LEU A 282 10.81 -13.63 -3.00
CA LEU A 282 11.19 -15.02 -3.23
C LEU A 282 10.72 -15.52 -4.61
N LEU A 283 9.57 -15.04 -5.07
CA LEU A 283 9.06 -15.28 -6.43
C LEU A 283 9.55 -14.22 -7.41
N LEU A 284 9.36 -12.94 -7.05
CA LEU A 284 9.78 -11.77 -7.82
C LEU A 284 11.24 -11.46 -7.47
N ASN A 285 12.15 -12.25 -7.99
CA ASN A 285 13.54 -12.21 -7.54
C ASN A 285 14.43 -11.37 -8.46
N PRO A 286 15.10 -10.31 -7.97
CA PRO A 286 15.95 -9.44 -8.80
C PRO A 286 17.10 -10.21 -9.48
N ILE A 287 17.58 -11.32 -8.88
CA ILE A 287 18.65 -12.14 -9.43
C ILE A 287 18.21 -12.79 -10.75
N ASN A 288 16.90 -12.93 -11.00
CA ASN A 288 16.39 -13.40 -12.29
C ASN A 288 16.91 -12.57 -13.47
N LEU A 289 17.07 -11.25 -13.32
CA LEU A 289 17.63 -10.38 -14.37
C LEU A 289 19.09 -10.76 -14.70
N PHE A 290 19.89 -11.01 -13.68
CA PHE A 290 21.30 -11.37 -13.86
C PHE A 290 21.48 -12.79 -14.41
N MET A 291 20.59 -13.71 -14.03
CA MET A 291 20.62 -15.10 -14.47
C MET A 291 19.91 -15.36 -15.80
N LEU A 292 19.15 -14.39 -16.32
CA LEU A 292 18.32 -14.51 -17.53
C LEU A 292 19.09 -15.09 -18.70
N TYR A 293 20.24 -14.50 -19.06
CA TYR A 293 21.04 -14.96 -20.19
C TYR A 293 21.54 -16.39 -20.00
N SER A 294 22.06 -16.72 -18.81
CA SER A 294 22.61 -18.02 -18.48
C SER A 294 21.56 -19.13 -18.51
N VAL A 295 20.38 -18.86 -17.95
CA VAL A 295 19.23 -19.76 -17.95
C VAL A 295 18.72 -19.97 -19.38
N ALA A 296 18.50 -18.88 -20.15
CA ALA A 296 18.05 -18.98 -21.53
C ALA A 296 19.06 -19.74 -22.44
N LYS A 297 20.37 -19.52 -22.25
CA LYS A 297 21.43 -20.24 -22.94
C LYS A 297 21.43 -21.73 -22.59
N ALA A 298 21.23 -22.11 -21.34
CA ALA A 298 21.12 -23.51 -20.93
C ALA A 298 19.85 -24.16 -21.50
N ALA A 299 18.71 -23.45 -21.44
CA ALA A 299 17.43 -23.94 -21.97
C ALA A 299 17.47 -24.20 -23.50
N ARG A 300 18.16 -23.33 -24.28
CA ARG A 300 18.41 -23.58 -25.73
C ARG A 300 19.13 -24.90 -26.01
N LYS A 301 19.96 -25.34 -25.07
CA LYS A 301 20.68 -26.62 -25.10
C LYS A 301 19.92 -27.77 -24.45
N ASN A 302 18.66 -27.55 -24.05
CA ASN A 302 17.83 -28.49 -23.27
C ASN A 302 18.48 -28.94 -21.98
N ARG A 303 19.17 -28.01 -21.28
CA ARG A 303 19.79 -28.23 -19.95
C ARG A 303 19.15 -27.34 -18.91
N ILE A 304 18.96 -27.91 -17.72
CA ILE A 304 18.45 -27.14 -16.57
C ILE A 304 19.62 -26.41 -15.92
N HIS A 305 19.50 -25.12 -15.81
CA HIS A 305 20.45 -24.29 -15.09
C HIS A 305 20.27 -24.46 -13.57
N TRP A 306 21.33 -24.38 -12.78
CA TRP A 306 21.27 -24.51 -11.31
C TRP A 306 20.32 -23.47 -10.69
N TRP A 307 20.29 -22.25 -11.23
CA TRP A 307 19.42 -21.18 -10.77
C TRP A 307 17.93 -21.55 -10.81
N THR A 308 17.48 -22.30 -11.80
CA THR A 308 16.10 -22.79 -11.88
C THR A 308 15.75 -23.65 -10.65
N LYS A 309 16.68 -24.46 -10.16
CA LYS A 309 16.49 -25.28 -8.94
C LYS A 309 16.43 -24.40 -7.70
N THR A 310 17.35 -23.44 -7.59
CA THR A 310 17.42 -22.50 -6.46
C THR A 310 16.16 -21.63 -6.40
N TRP A 311 15.72 -21.07 -7.53
CA TRP A 311 14.50 -20.28 -7.60
C TRP A 311 13.26 -21.11 -7.24
N SER A 312 13.19 -22.37 -7.66
CA SER A 312 12.11 -23.31 -7.25
C SER A 312 12.08 -23.52 -5.73
N ALA A 313 13.24 -23.65 -5.10
CA ALA A 313 13.33 -23.74 -3.64
C ALA A 313 12.84 -22.45 -2.96
N MET A 314 13.17 -21.28 -3.50
CA MET A 314 12.67 -19.99 -3.01
C MET A 314 11.14 -19.89 -3.15
N ILE A 315 10.57 -20.37 -4.27
CA ILE A 315 9.10 -20.42 -4.45
C ILE A 315 8.45 -21.35 -3.43
N ILE A 316 9.09 -22.46 -3.05
CA ILE A 316 8.59 -23.32 -1.98
C ILE A 316 8.59 -22.56 -0.65
N LEU A 317 9.67 -21.83 -0.33
CA LEU A 317 9.74 -21.00 0.87
C LEU A 317 8.67 -19.89 0.88
N LEU A 318 8.28 -19.36 -0.27
CA LEU A 318 7.17 -18.41 -0.37
C LEU A 318 5.87 -18.99 0.23
N PHE A 319 5.55 -20.26 -0.03
CA PHE A 319 4.33 -20.87 0.52
C PHE A 319 4.36 -20.97 2.05
N PHE A 320 5.52 -21.18 2.65
CA PHE A 320 5.67 -21.08 4.10
C PHE A 320 5.54 -19.64 4.59
N GLY A 321 6.00 -18.68 3.79
CA GLY A 321 5.85 -17.24 4.08
C GLY A 321 4.40 -16.77 4.11
N SER A 322 3.45 -17.49 3.49
CA SER A 322 2.02 -17.12 3.50
C SER A 322 1.38 -17.15 4.91
N PHE A 323 1.99 -17.79 5.88
CA PHE A 323 1.58 -17.71 7.28
C PHE A 323 1.93 -16.35 7.93
N LEU A 324 2.84 -15.59 7.33
CA LEU A 324 3.35 -14.33 7.86
C LEU A 324 2.91 -13.13 7.03
N GLN A 325 2.61 -13.34 5.75
CA GLN A 325 2.28 -12.26 4.80
C GLN A 325 1.19 -12.70 3.84
N SER A 326 0.18 -11.84 3.68
CA SER A 326 -0.81 -11.95 2.59
C SER A 326 -0.18 -11.46 1.28
N TYR A 327 -0.33 -12.26 0.23
CA TYR A 327 0.24 -11.92 -1.09
C TYR A 327 -0.81 -11.24 -1.97
N ALA A 328 -0.32 -10.49 -2.96
CA ALA A 328 -1.17 -9.87 -3.95
C ALA A 328 -2.00 -10.92 -4.72
N GLU A 329 -3.19 -10.50 -5.14
CA GLU A 329 -4.18 -11.34 -5.83
C GLU A 329 -3.53 -12.07 -7.02
N GLY A 330 -3.72 -13.39 -7.12
CA GLY A 330 -3.18 -14.21 -8.22
C GLY A 330 -1.70 -14.62 -8.09
N MET A 331 -0.93 -14.05 -7.19
CA MET A 331 0.52 -14.36 -7.05
C MET A 331 0.76 -15.82 -6.65
N THR A 332 -0.09 -16.39 -5.81
CA THR A 332 -0.01 -17.82 -5.42
C THR A 332 -0.22 -18.73 -6.61
N ILE A 333 -1.14 -18.41 -7.51
CA ILE A 333 -1.43 -19.19 -8.73
C ILE A 333 -0.24 -19.15 -9.67
N VAL A 334 0.38 -17.98 -9.85
CA VAL A 334 1.61 -17.81 -10.63
C VAL A 334 2.75 -18.63 -10.03
N ALA A 335 2.94 -18.54 -8.72
CA ALA A 335 3.97 -19.31 -8.01
C ALA A 335 3.80 -20.82 -8.19
N LEU A 336 2.58 -21.33 -8.03
CA LEU A 336 2.26 -22.75 -8.24
C LEU A 336 2.53 -23.20 -9.67
N SER A 337 2.11 -22.43 -10.68
CA SER A 337 2.29 -22.78 -12.09
C SER A 337 3.77 -22.80 -12.49
N LEU A 338 4.55 -21.82 -12.05
CA LEU A 338 6.00 -21.77 -12.30
C LEU A 338 6.73 -22.91 -11.58
N LEU A 339 6.37 -23.18 -10.32
CA LEU A 339 6.95 -24.27 -9.55
C LEU A 339 6.68 -25.62 -10.22
N PHE A 340 5.42 -25.88 -10.60
CA PHE A 340 5.03 -27.10 -11.31
C PHE A 340 5.84 -27.28 -12.61
N ARG A 341 5.94 -26.23 -13.44
CA ARG A 341 6.72 -26.27 -14.67
C ARG A 341 8.20 -26.53 -14.38
N ASN A 342 8.79 -25.82 -13.42
CA ASN A 342 10.19 -26.00 -13.07
C ASN A 342 10.49 -27.43 -12.60
N ILE A 343 9.67 -27.98 -11.69
CA ILE A 343 9.83 -29.36 -11.20
C ILE A 343 9.67 -30.36 -12.35
N SER A 344 8.64 -30.18 -13.18
CA SER A 344 8.43 -31.05 -14.37
C SER A 344 9.64 -31.04 -15.29
N ASN A 345 10.23 -29.86 -15.53
CA ASN A 345 11.41 -29.71 -16.37
C ASN A 345 12.67 -30.30 -15.72
N ILE A 346 12.88 -30.08 -14.45
CA ILE A 346 13.98 -30.68 -13.69
C ILE A 346 13.91 -32.19 -13.81
N TYR A 347 12.75 -32.80 -13.57
CA TYR A 347 12.56 -34.25 -13.69
C TYR A 347 12.81 -34.75 -15.12
N THR A 348 12.29 -34.06 -16.14
CA THR A 348 12.34 -34.49 -17.54
C THR A 348 13.74 -34.36 -18.16
N PHE A 349 14.50 -33.32 -17.81
CA PHE A 349 15.76 -32.97 -18.50
C PHE A 349 17.02 -33.25 -17.69
N ASN A 350 16.94 -33.35 -16.34
CA ASN A 350 18.10 -33.64 -15.50
C ASN A 350 18.60 -35.11 -15.70
N ASN A 351 17.66 -36.05 -15.88
CA ASN A 351 17.97 -37.48 -16.04
C ASN A 351 18.57 -37.87 -17.41
N LYS A 352 18.69 -36.93 -18.35
CA LYS A 352 19.32 -37.22 -19.66
C LYS A 352 20.86 -37.15 -19.63
N GLY A 353 21.45 -36.54 -18.60
CA GLY A 353 22.91 -36.46 -18.44
C GLY A 353 23.58 -37.78 -18.06
N ASP A 354 22.87 -38.68 -17.38
CA ASP A 354 23.40 -39.94 -16.88
C ASP A 354 23.25 -41.16 -17.86
N ARG A 355 22.56 -40.95 -18.98
CA ARG A 355 22.29 -42.04 -19.96
C ARG A 355 23.12 -41.95 -21.24
N GLN A 356 24.28 -41.34 -21.24
CA GLN A 356 25.26 -41.63 -22.30
C GLN A 356 25.94 -42.96 -21.96
N PRO A 357 25.83 -43.99 -22.84
CA PRO A 357 26.60 -45.19 -22.64
C PRO A 357 28.08 -44.79 -22.70
N LYS A 358 28.82 -45.15 -21.65
CA LYS A 358 30.30 -45.12 -21.72
C LYS A 358 30.65 -46.08 -22.87
N HIS A 359 30.90 -45.54 -24.05
CA HIS A 359 31.60 -46.31 -25.07
C HIS A 359 32.95 -46.71 -24.46
N LYS A 360 33.05 -47.98 -24.11
CA LYS A 360 34.32 -48.63 -23.80
C LYS A 360 35.16 -48.58 -25.10
N ALA A 361 36.30 -47.94 -25.01
CA ALA A 361 37.39 -48.13 -25.93
C ALA A 361 38.02 -49.50 -25.67
#